data_4dd210fb959ef4b75cb467f7a41700ba
#
_entry.id   4dd210fb959ef4b75cb467f7a41700ba
#
_cell.length_a   1.000
_cell.length_b   1.000
_cell.length_c   1.000
_cell.angle_alpha   90.00
_cell.angle_beta   90.00
_cell.angle_gamma   90.00
#
_symmetry.space_group_name_H-M   'P 1'
#
loop_
_entity.id
_entity.type
_entity.pdbx_description
1 polymer ?
#
loop_
_entity_poly.entity_id
_entity_poly.type
_entity_poly.pdbx_seq_one_letter_code
_entity_poly.pdbx_strand_id
1 'polypeptide(L)'
;MEVTKGIILGEYDVIVEGEGESLDDRKSIPEILEDRGLDPKLVSSLITGPDASGTERSLLSWSEGQSDFSGEDRTLALLVHGPVDCDQLDYLLRDSHFTGVKHGVVDHNRLIECLRSQSGDIVVEQGGLSSLEGMLVARGLMYSAVYFHRVTRVTEVMLSRAVERAGDNLPDSLDLQRRVDAEIWAELDKVGGFSRDMVTRLKYRNLLKVCLSRRKEDMTQEQVERLAKAANNLAERRELEDDIAYRAGLEPGYVAIDVPSVKLLLSEPRMAQVDVKILGDDGKTRWLKEVTPMAEALRRRQVSQEAVYVMTTSGNERRVSEIAQKILFE
;
A
#
# COMPACT_ATOMS: atom_id res chain seq x y z
N MET A 1 9.08 -8.93 -1.83
CA MET A 1 10.32 -8.48 -2.51
C MET A 1 11.21 -9.63 -2.93
N GLU A 2 11.44 -10.67 -2.13
CA GLU A 2 12.23 -11.85 -2.54
C GLU A 2 11.69 -12.54 -3.79
N VAL A 3 10.39 -12.73 -3.89
CA VAL A 3 9.76 -13.35 -5.07
C VAL A 3 9.94 -12.51 -6.33
N THR A 4 9.72 -11.19 -6.26
CA THR A 4 9.94 -10.28 -7.40
C THR A 4 11.38 -10.35 -7.89
N LYS A 5 12.35 -10.36 -6.96
CA LYS A 5 13.76 -10.54 -7.26
C LYS A 5 14.02 -11.88 -7.94
N GLY A 6 13.52 -12.97 -7.37
CA GLY A 6 13.69 -14.31 -7.93
C GLY A 6 13.09 -14.46 -9.33
N ILE A 7 11.94 -13.81 -9.60
CA ILE A 7 11.34 -13.78 -10.94
C ILE A 7 12.25 -13.04 -11.93
N ILE A 8 12.77 -11.87 -11.56
CA ILE A 8 13.63 -11.06 -12.45
C ILE A 8 14.96 -11.76 -12.71
N LEU A 9 15.48 -12.49 -11.72
CA LEU A 9 16.74 -13.23 -11.83
C LEU A 9 16.60 -14.65 -12.40
N GLY A 10 15.36 -15.12 -12.68
CA GLY A 10 15.08 -16.46 -13.21
C GLY A 10 15.20 -17.57 -12.17
N GLU A 11 15.14 -17.24 -10.88
CA GLU A 11 15.11 -18.23 -9.79
C GLU A 11 13.71 -18.85 -9.63
N TYR A 12 12.67 -18.13 -10.09
CA TYR A 12 11.27 -18.56 -10.07
C TYR A 12 10.63 -18.38 -11.44
N ASP A 13 10.01 -19.46 -11.95
CA ASP A 13 9.18 -19.38 -13.14
C ASP A 13 7.80 -18.80 -12.84
N VAL A 14 7.39 -17.81 -13.63
CA VAL A 14 6.05 -17.21 -13.54
C VAL A 14 4.99 -18.09 -14.17
N ILE A 15 5.40 -18.94 -15.12
CA ILE A 15 4.50 -19.79 -15.92
C ILE A 15 4.72 -21.23 -15.51
N VAL A 16 3.64 -21.92 -15.12
CA VAL A 16 3.65 -23.36 -14.79
C VAL A 16 3.53 -24.16 -16.10
N GLU A 17 4.43 -25.09 -16.32
CA GLU A 17 4.29 -26.10 -17.37
C GLU A 17 3.03 -26.95 -17.11
N GLY A 18 2.19 -27.17 -18.10
CA GLY A 18 1.19 -28.22 -18.06
C GLY A 18 -0.22 -27.93 -18.57
N GLU A 19 -0.60 -26.72 -18.87
CA GLU A 19 -1.93 -26.41 -19.43
C GLU A 19 -1.83 -25.69 -20.78
N GLY A 20 -1.67 -26.46 -21.85
CA GLY A 20 -1.69 -25.92 -23.20
C GLY A 20 -0.36 -25.99 -23.93
N GLU A 21 -0.35 -25.66 -25.20
CA GLU A 21 0.73 -25.84 -26.17
C GLU A 21 2.13 -25.50 -25.60
N SER A 22 3.12 -26.34 -26.00
CA SER A 22 4.53 -26.23 -25.68
C SER A 22 5.00 -24.78 -25.50
N LEU A 23 5.43 -24.43 -24.27
CA LEU A 23 6.03 -23.14 -23.93
C LEU A 23 7.53 -23.09 -24.29
N ASP A 24 8.03 -24.08 -25.04
CA ASP A 24 9.44 -24.30 -25.33
C ASP A 24 10.14 -23.12 -26.02
N ASP A 25 9.38 -22.20 -26.63
CA ASP A 25 9.92 -21.01 -27.31
C ASP A 25 9.83 -19.71 -26.45
N ARG A 26 9.39 -19.78 -25.21
CA ARG A 26 9.24 -18.58 -24.37
C ARG A 26 10.53 -18.29 -23.63
N LYS A 27 11.05 -17.09 -23.85
CA LYS A 27 12.21 -16.58 -23.10
C LYS A 27 11.82 -16.26 -21.67
N SER A 28 12.70 -16.59 -20.74
CA SER A 28 12.62 -16.14 -19.36
C SER A 28 12.77 -14.61 -19.25
N ILE A 29 12.36 -14.03 -18.12
CA ILE A 29 12.52 -12.58 -17.91
C ILE A 29 13.98 -12.14 -18.01
N PRO A 30 14.97 -12.85 -17.39
CA PRO A 30 16.38 -12.47 -17.59
C PRO A 30 16.81 -12.50 -19.07
N GLU A 31 16.43 -13.53 -19.82
CA GLU A 31 16.77 -13.60 -21.25
C GLU A 31 16.16 -12.44 -22.05
N ILE A 32 14.93 -12.04 -21.75
CA ILE A 32 14.27 -10.89 -22.40
C ILE A 32 15.01 -9.59 -22.06
N LEU A 33 15.48 -9.42 -20.84
CA LEU A 33 16.25 -8.26 -20.42
C LEU A 33 17.62 -8.23 -21.08
N GLU A 34 18.35 -9.34 -21.09
CA GLU A 34 19.67 -9.48 -21.70
C GLU A 34 19.62 -9.25 -23.22
N ASP A 35 18.61 -9.76 -23.91
CA ASP A 35 18.40 -9.49 -25.34
C ASP A 35 18.20 -8.00 -25.65
N ARG A 36 17.74 -7.23 -24.66
CA ARG A 36 17.59 -5.79 -24.73
C ARG A 36 18.80 -5.02 -24.26
N GLY A 37 19.88 -5.71 -23.87
CA GLY A 37 21.09 -5.11 -23.31
C GLY A 37 20.91 -4.58 -21.89
N LEU A 38 19.91 -5.09 -21.15
CA LEU A 38 19.63 -4.72 -19.77
C LEU A 38 20.19 -5.80 -18.83
N ASP A 39 20.90 -5.38 -17.78
CA ASP A 39 21.37 -6.29 -16.74
C ASP A 39 20.21 -6.65 -15.77
N PRO A 40 19.80 -7.93 -15.69
CA PRO A 40 18.74 -8.37 -14.79
C PRO A 40 19.01 -8.02 -13.32
N LYS A 41 20.28 -8.02 -12.89
CA LYS A 41 20.66 -7.67 -11.51
C LYS A 41 20.41 -6.19 -11.24
N LEU A 42 20.79 -5.33 -12.19
CA LEU A 42 20.50 -3.89 -12.06
C LEU A 42 18.99 -3.64 -12.03
N VAL A 43 18.23 -4.22 -12.96
CA VAL A 43 16.76 -4.07 -12.99
C VAL A 43 16.12 -4.57 -11.69
N SER A 44 16.55 -5.74 -11.20
CA SER A 44 16.09 -6.27 -9.92
C SER A 44 16.39 -5.30 -8.78
N SER A 45 17.60 -4.79 -8.67
CA SER A 45 17.98 -3.87 -7.61
C SER A 45 17.25 -2.51 -7.68
N LEU A 46 16.97 -2.00 -8.88
CA LEU A 46 16.17 -0.79 -9.08
C LEU A 46 14.73 -0.96 -8.58
N ILE A 47 14.16 -2.17 -8.70
CA ILE A 47 12.76 -2.46 -8.29
C ILE A 47 12.68 -2.88 -6.83
N THR A 48 13.62 -3.71 -6.33
CA THR A 48 13.53 -4.30 -4.98
C THR A 48 14.38 -3.60 -3.94
N GLY A 49 15.26 -2.73 -4.35
CA GLY A 49 16.31 -2.13 -3.54
C GLY A 49 17.64 -2.87 -3.64
N PRO A 50 18.76 -2.17 -3.36
CA PRO A 50 20.05 -2.80 -3.32
C PRO A 50 20.10 -3.89 -2.24
N ASP A 51 20.82 -4.97 -2.52
CA ASP A 51 21.03 -6.08 -1.59
C ASP A 51 21.75 -5.61 -0.33
N ALA A 52 21.00 -5.21 0.68
CA ALA A 52 21.54 -4.97 2.01
C ALA A 52 21.32 -6.22 2.85
N SER A 53 22.42 -6.92 3.13
CA SER A 53 22.43 -8.03 4.07
C SER A 53 21.71 -7.69 5.38
N GLY A 54 20.51 -8.21 5.59
CA GLY A 54 19.95 -8.50 6.91
C GLY A 54 19.22 -7.40 7.68
N THR A 55 18.99 -6.23 7.13
CA THR A 55 18.10 -5.22 7.75
C THR A 55 16.99 -4.80 6.79
N GLU A 56 15.74 -4.82 7.26
CA GLU A 56 14.60 -4.20 6.56
C GLU A 56 14.92 -2.72 6.32
N ARG A 57 15.64 -2.39 5.26
CA ARG A 57 15.74 -1.03 4.79
C ARG A 57 14.39 -0.66 4.19
N SER A 58 13.67 0.18 4.88
CA SER A 58 12.48 0.84 4.39
C SER A 58 12.78 1.47 3.02
N LEU A 59 11.86 1.36 2.07
CA LEU A 59 11.87 2.15 0.82
C LEU A 59 12.07 3.66 1.08
N LEU A 60 11.88 4.10 2.32
CA LEU A 60 12.14 5.45 2.83
C LEU A 60 13.61 5.85 2.86
N SER A 61 14.53 4.90 3.06
CA SER A 61 15.97 5.20 3.08
C SER A 61 16.50 5.65 1.70
N TRP A 62 15.75 5.40 0.64
CA TRP A 62 16.11 5.81 -0.72
C TRP A 62 15.99 7.32 -0.93
N SER A 63 14.96 7.95 -0.31
CA SER A 63 14.77 9.40 -0.39
C SER A 63 15.73 10.19 0.49
N GLU A 64 16.29 9.56 1.53
CA GLU A 64 17.16 10.22 2.53
C GLU A 64 18.66 10.25 2.14
N GLY A 65 18.99 9.93 0.89
CA GLY A 65 20.38 10.04 0.41
C GLY A 65 21.30 8.85 0.72
N GLN A 66 20.77 7.76 1.26
CA GLN A 66 21.51 6.52 1.58
C GLN A 66 21.36 5.43 0.50
N SER A 67 21.12 5.79 -0.78
CA SER A 67 21.13 4.78 -1.83
C SER A 67 22.56 4.40 -2.20
N ASP A 68 22.83 3.10 -2.34
CA ASP A 68 24.11 2.57 -2.84
C ASP A 68 24.25 2.84 -4.36
N PHE A 69 23.23 3.42 -4.99
CA PHE A 69 23.25 3.85 -6.39
C PHE A 69 23.90 5.23 -6.55
N SER A 70 24.60 5.42 -7.65
CA SER A 70 25.23 6.68 -8.04
C SER A 70 24.86 7.07 -9.47
N GLY A 71 24.96 8.36 -9.79
CA GLY A 71 24.77 8.88 -11.15
C GLY A 71 23.41 8.52 -11.75
N GLU A 72 23.41 7.93 -12.94
CA GLU A 72 22.20 7.59 -13.70
C GLU A 72 21.35 6.52 -13.01
N ASP A 73 21.98 5.51 -12.40
CA ASP A 73 21.28 4.44 -11.69
C ASP A 73 20.44 4.99 -10.52
N ARG A 74 20.98 6.00 -9.82
CA ARG A 74 20.25 6.70 -8.78
C ARG A 74 19.03 7.44 -9.35
N THR A 75 19.18 8.10 -10.50
CA THR A 75 18.05 8.75 -11.18
C THR A 75 16.97 7.74 -11.57
N LEU A 76 17.37 6.58 -12.13
CA LEU A 76 16.43 5.51 -12.48
C LEU A 76 15.72 4.96 -11.25
N ALA A 77 16.43 4.72 -10.15
CA ALA A 77 15.83 4.28 -8.89
C ALA A 77 14.79 5.28 -8.35
N LEU A 78 15.07 6.58 -8.47
CA LEU A 78 14.14 7.64 -8.05
C LEU A 78 12.91 7.78 -8.98
N LEU A 79 13.03 7.42 -10.26
CA LEU A 79 11.86 7.34 -11.16
C LEU A 79 10.92 6.19 -10.78
N VAL A 80 11.46 5.11 -10.20
CA VAL A 80 10.66 3.95 -9.76
C VAL A 80 10.12 4.14 -8.32
N HIS A 81 10.90 4.73 -7.42
CA HIS A 81 10.57 4.82 -5.99
C HIS A 81 10.83 6.21 -5.37
N GLY A 82 10.83 7.24 -6.18
CA GLY A 82 11.08 8.61 -5.70
C GLY A 82 9.84 9.29 -5.11
N PRO A 83 10.03 10.54 -4.67
CA PRO A 83 8.91 11.38 -4.19
C PRO A 83 7.96 11.79 -5.31
N VAL A 84 8.43 11.76 -6.56
CA VAL A 84 7.67 11.91 -7.80
C VAL A 84 8.08 10.75 -8.69
N ASP A 85 7.40 9.64 -8.59
CA ASP A 85 7.68 8.43 -9.34
C ASP A 85 6.63 8.14 -10.42
N CYS A 86 6.99 7.27 -11.35
CA CYS A 86 6.12 6.89 -12.48
C CYS A 86 4.82 6.24 -12.01
N ASP A 87 4.89 5.44 -10.94
CA ASP A 87 3.73 4.75 -10.38
C ASP A 87 2.70 5.74 -9.83
N GLN A 88 3.14 6.78 -9.11
CA GLN A 88 2.25 7.84 -8.61
C GLN A 88 1.57 8.60 -9.74
N LEU A 89 2.30 8.93 -10.79
CA LEU A 89 1.72 9.63 -11.95
C LEU A 89 0.70 8.77 -12.69
N ASP A 90 0.92 7.45 -12.76
CA ASP A 90 -0.03 6.52 -13.36
C ASP A 90 -1.25 6.33 -12.49
N TYR A 91 -1.08 5.84 -11.24
CA TYR A 91 -2.24 5.41 -10.46
C TYR A 91 -3.17 6.57 -10.08
N LEU A 92 -2.65 7.79 -9.84
CA LEU A 92 -3.51 8.92 -9.53
C LEU A 92 -4.53 9.19 -10.65
N LEU A 93 -4.09 9.14 -11.90
CA LEU A 93 -4.97 9.32 -13.06
C LEU A 93 -5.89 8.13 -13.26
N ARG A 94 -5.35 6.93 -13.24
CA ARG A 94 -6.07 5.68 -13.46
C ARG A 94 -7.14 5.47 -12.41
N ASP A 95 -6.80 5.61 -11.13
CA ASP A 95 -7.74 5.43 -10.04
C ASP A 95 -8.80 6.54 -10.00
N SER A 96 -8.44 7.78 -10.34
CA SER A 96 -9.40 8.87 -10.52
C SER A 96 -10.43 8.53 -11.61
N HIS A 97 -9.98 7.96 -12.72
CA HIS A 97 -10.85 7.53 -13.82
C HIS A 97 -11.80 6.41 -13.38
N PHE A 98 -11.27 5.31 -12.82
CA PHE A 98 -12.06 4.11 -12.50
C PHE A 98 -12.95 4.28 -11.27
N THR A 99 -12.55 5.11 -10.31
CA THR A 99 -13.39 5.39 -9.11
C THR A 99 -14.41 6.49 -9.34
N GLY A 100 -14.22 7.32 -10.40
CA GLY A 100 -15.03 8.51 -10.64
C GLY A 100 -14.71 9.68 -9.69
N VAL A 101 -13.69 9.55 -8.84
CA VAL A 101 -13.24 10.58 -7.91
C VAL A 101 -12.26 11.51 -8.61
N LYS A 102 -12.67 12.74 -8.89
CA LYS A 102 -11.91 13.68 -9.73
C LYS A 102 -10.69 14.33 -9.05
N HIS A 103 -10.29 13.87 -7.88
CA HIS A 103 -9.17 14.48 -7.16
C HIS A 103 -7.81 14.12 -7.75
N GLY A 104 -7.68 13.01 -8.49
CA GLY A 104 -6.42 12.55 -9.07
C GLY A 104 -6.10 13.17 -10.44
N VAL A 105 -6.88 14.13 -10.92
CA VAL A 105 -6.60 14.82 -12.19
C VAL A 105 -5.51 15.86 -11.96
N VAL A 106 -4.32 15.59 -12.51
CA VAL A 106 -3.12 16.41 -12.37
C VAL A 106 -2.53 16.74 -13.74
N ASP A 107 -1.83 17.84 -13.86
CA ASP A 107 -1.06 18.20 -15.07
C ASP A 107 0.27 17.42 -15.09
N HIS A 108 0.17 16.12 -15.36
CA HIS A 108 1.31 15.22 -15.41
C HIS A 108 2.25 15.53 -16.58
N ASN A 109 1.72 15.97 -17.71
CA ASN A 109 2.55 16.32 -18.88
C ASN A 109 3.51 17.46 -18.53
N ARG A 110 2.97 18.54 -17.96
CA ARG A 110 3.80 19.67 -17.53
C ARG A 110 4.83 19.26 -16.46
N LEU A 111 4.44 18.38 -15.54
CA LEU A 111 5.35 17.91 -14.52
C LEU A 111 6.50 17.09 -15.14
N ILE A 112 6.19 16.15 -16.04
CA ILE A 112 7.20 15.34 -16.74
C ILE A 112 8.14 16.22 -17.56
N GLU A 113 7.63 17.22 -18.28
CA GLU A 113 8.44 18.17 -19.04
C GLU A 113 9.40 18.98 -18.17
N CYS A 114 9.08 19.18 -16.88
CA CYS A 114 9.91 19.93 -15.94
C CYS A 114 10.82 19.05 -15.06
N LEU A 115 10.78 17.72 -15.20
CA LEU A 115 11.71 16.82 -14.48
C LEU A 115 13.10 16.90 -15.10
N ARG A 116 14.13 16.99 -14.28
CA ARG A 116 15.55 16.92 -14.67
C ARG A 116 16.31 16.00 -13.75
N SER A 117 17.37 15.40 -14.28
CA SER A 117 18.38 14.73 -13.49
C SER A 117 19.52 15.71 -13.18
N GLN A 118 19.85 15.86 -11.91
CA GLN A 118 20.97 16.68 -11.48
C GLN A 118 21.78 15.92 -10.43
N SER A 119 22.99 15.54 -10.79
CA SER A 119 23.90 14.76 -9.92
C SER A 119 23.28 13.48 -9.36
N GLY A 120 22.46 12.79 -10.16
CA GLY A 120 21.75 11.58 -9.77
C GLY A 120 20.43 11.81 -9.06
N ASP A 121 20.13 13.02 -8.63
CA ASP A 121 18.83 13.36 -8.04
C ASP A 121 17.81 13.79 -9.11
N ILE A 122 16.55 13.53 -8.86
CA ILE A 122 15.44 14.09 -9.64
C ILE A 122 15.08 15.46 -9.04
N VAL A 123 15.08 16.48 -9.88
CA VAL A 123 14.69 17.85 -9.53
C VAL A 123 13.58 18.32 -10.44
N VAL A 124 12.74 19.22 -9.96
CA VAL A 124 11.66 19.85 -10.75
C VAL A 124 12.07 21.30 -11.04
N GLU A 125 12.06 21.69 -12.30
CA GLU A 125 12.27 23.09 -12.68
C GLU A 125 11.21 24.00 -12.04
N GLN A 126 11.55 25.26 -11.79
CA GLN A 126 10.65 26.27 -11.22
C GLN A 126 9.31 26.37 -12.00
N GLY A 127 9.35 26.20 -13.32
CA GLY A 127 8.16 26.21 -14.19
C GLY A 127 7.21 25.03 -13.96
N GLY A 128 7.63 23.97 -13.27
CA GLY A 128 6.82 22.82 -12.90
C GLY A 128 6.27 22.86 -11.47
N LEU A 129 6.59 23.90 -10.68
CA LEU A 129 6.23 23.98 -9.27
C LEU A 129 4.73 23.82 -9.03
N SER A 130 3.88 24.55 -9.77
CA SER A 130 2.43 24.47 -9.62
C SER A 130 1.86 23.09 -9.94
N SER A 131 2.42 22.41 -10.96
CA SER A 131 2.01 21.03 -11.32
C SER A 131 2.43 20.04 -10.24
N LEU A 132 3.62 20.21 -9.64
CA LEU A 132 4.08 19.41 -8.50
C LEU A 132 3.18 19.61 -7.27
N GLU A 133 2.88 20.84 -6.91
CA GLU A 133 1.98 21.14 -5.79
C GLU A 133 0.59 20.53 -6.03
N GLY A 134 0.07 20.68 -7.26
CA GLY A 134 -1.20 20.06 -7.69
C GLY A 134 -1.18 18.55 -7.51
N MET A 135 -0.12 17.87 -7.94
CA MET A 135 0.05 16.42 -7.81
C MET A 135 0.09 15.99 -6.33
N LEU A 136 0.84 16.69 -5.49
CA LEU A 136 0.92 16.36 -4.07
C LEU A 136 -0.41 16.57 -3.34
N VAL A 137 -1.17 17.62 -3.69
CA VAL A 137 -2.53 17.86 -3.17
C VAL A 137 -3.48 16.76 -3.65
N ALA A 138 -3.47 16.46 -4.95
CA ALA A 138 -4.31 15.41 -5.55
C ALA A 138 -4.07 14.07 -4.87
N ARG A 139 -2.82 13.69 -4.67
CA ARG A 139 -2.43 12.48 -3.94
C ARG A 139 -3.03 12.45 -2.54
N GLY A 140 -2.89 13.52 -1.75
CA GLY A 140 -3.47 13.60 -0.43
C GLY A 140 -5.00 13.49 -0.41
N LEU A 141 -5.67 14.05 -1.41
CA LEU A 141 -7.12 13.95 -1.58
C LEU A 141 -7.56 12.54 -1.98
N MET A 142 -6.84 11.88 -2.90
CA MET A 142 -7.12 10.50 -3.31
C MET A 142 -6.91 9.51 -2.16
N TYR A 143 -5.85 9.69 -1.37
CA TYR A 143 -5.65 8.88 -0.16
C TYR A 143 -6.86 8.96 0.79
N SER A 144 -7.35 10.16 1.06
CA SER A 144 -8.52 10.35 1.94
C SER A 144 -9.81 9.81 1.34
N ALA A 145 -10.05 10.03 0.03
CA ALA A 145 -11.33 9.75 -0.60
C ALA A 145 -11.47 8.29 -1.10
N VAL A 146 -10.34 7.63 -1.42
CA VAL A 146 -10.32 6.30 -2.05
C VAL A 146 -9.59 5.29 -1.17
N TYR A 147 -8.28 5.46 -0.96
CA TYR A 147 -7.46 4.41 -0.36
C TYR A 147 -7.73 4.20 1.13
N PHE A 148 -7.98 5.25 1.90
CA PHE A 148 -8.38 5.17 3.32
C PHE A 148 -9.89 5.29 3.53
N HIS A 149 -10.67 5.21 2.45
CA HIS A 149 -12.11 5.23 2.61
C HIS A 149 -12.57 4.02 3.43
N ARG A 150 -13.48 4.25 4.39
CA ARG A 150 -13.97 3.22 5.32
C ARG A 150 -14.42 1.93 4.63
N VAL A 151 -15.08 2.02 3.48
CA VAL A 151 -15.54 0.83 2.74
C VAL A 151 -14.36 0.07 2.14
N THR A 152 -13.37 0.76 1.60
CA THR A 152 -12.14 0.14 1.09
C THR A 152 -11.44 -0.64 2.20
N ARG A 153 -11.27 -0.04 3.39
CA ARG A 153 -10.68 -0.71 4.55
C ARG A 153 -11.47 -1.96 4.96
N VAL A 154 -12.80 -1.88 4.98
CA VAL A 154 -13.66 -3.05 5.30
C VAL A 154 -13.44 -4.18 4.29
N THR A 155 -13.39 -3.87 2.99
CA THR A 155 -13.19 -4.91 1.95
C THR A 155 -11.81 -5.55 2.02
N GLU A 156 -10.77 -4.78 2.29
CA GLU A 156 -9.40 -5.29 2.50
C GLU A 156 -9.33 -6.23 3.70
N VAL A 157 -9.94 -5.84 4.82
CA VAL A 157 -9.99 -6.68 6.03
C VAL A 157 -10.76 -7.97 5.75
N MET A 158 -11.91 -7.91 5.09
CA MET A 158 -12.70 -9.10 4.76
C MET A 158 -11.92 -10.07 3.87
N LEU A 159 -11.24 -9.58 2.84
CA LEU A 159 -10.41 -10.40 1.95
C LEU A 159 -9.22 -11.02 2.69
N SER A 160 -8.48 -10.20 3.46
CA SER A 160 -7.37 -10.69 4.28
C SER A 160 -7.81 -11.79 5.25
N ARG A 161 -9.01 -11.66 5.83
CA ARG A 161 -9.58 -12.67 6.72
C ARG A 161 -9.96 -13.96 6.00
N ALA A 162 -10.51 -13.83 4.79
CA ALA A 162 -10.84 -14.99 3.97
C ALA A 162 -9.58 -15.81 3.65
N VAL A 163 -8.49 -15.14 3.27
CA VAL A 163 -7.20 -15.76 2.99
C VAL A 163 -6.58 -16.36 4.25
N GLU A 164 -6.52 -15.60 5.35
CA GLU A 164 -5.95 -16.06 6.61
C GLU A 164 -6.64 -17.34 7.15
N ARG A 165 -7.97 -17.36 7.10
CA ARG A 165 -8.73 -18.52 7.57
C ARG A 165 -8.76 -19.69 6.61
N ALA A 166 -8.46 -19.46 5.35
CA ALA A 166 -8.25 -20.55 4.39
C ALA A 166 -6.96 -21.33 4.73
N GLY A 167 -5.92 -20.64 5.22
CA GLY A 167 -4.67 -21.25 5.69
C GLY A 167 -4.08 -22.24 4.69
N ASP A 168 -3.72 -23.41 5.16
CA ASP A 168 -3.11 -24.48 4.38
C ASP A 168 -4.04 -25.09 3.30
N ASN A 169 -5.30 -24.66 3.23
CA ASN A 169 -6.20 -25.07 2.15
C ASN A 169 -6.04 -24.20 0.89
N LEU A 170 -5.22 -23.17 0.93
CA LEU A 170 -4.81 -22.43 -0.25
C LEU A 170 -3.47 -22.98 -0.77
N PRO A 171 -3.18 -22.78 -2.07
CA PRO A 171 -1.86 -22.99 -2.61
C PRO A 171 -0.80 -22.20 -1.81
N ASP A 172 0.44 -22.64 -1.88
CA ASP A 172 1.53 -21.92 -1.23
C ASP A 172 1.68 -20.49 -1.80
N SER A 173 2.47 -19.66 -1.12
CA SER A 173 2.61 -18.25 -1.46
C SER A 173 3.18 -18.01 -2.87
N LEU A 174 4.01 -18.91 -3.37
CA LEU A 174 4.60 -18.83 -4.71
C LEU A 174 3.55 -19.18 -5.78
N ASP A 175 2.77 -20.23 -5.55
CA ASP A 175 1.69 -20.62 -6.45
C ASP A 175 0.54 -19.60 -6.45
N LEU A 176 0.24 -18.98 -5.29
CA LEU A 176 -0.74 -17.90 -5.24
C LEU A 176 -0.34 -16.70 -6.11
N GLN A 177 0.95 -16.39 -6.20
CA GLN A 177 1.43 -15.27 -7.03
C GLN A 177 1.34 -15.54 -8.54
N ARG A 178 1.18 -16.79 -8.93
CA ARG A 178 0.95 -17.20 -10.33
C ARG A 178 -0.52 -17.12 -10.73
N ARG A 179 -1.43 -16.89 -9.77
CA ARG A 179 -2.87 -16.84 -9.98
C ARG A 179 -3.33 -15.43 -10.34
N VAL A 180 -4.33 -15.36 -11.20
CA VAL A 180 -5.08 -14.11 -11.42
C VAL A 180 -6.19 -13.98 -10.37
N ASP A 181 -6.71 -12.78 -10.19
CA ASP A 181 -7.74 -12.48 -9.17
C ASP A 181 -8.91 -13.45 -9.22
N ALA A 182 -9.41 -13.78 -10.41
CA ALA A 182 -10.54 -14.70 -10.59
C ALA A 182 -10.26 -16.11 -10.04
N GLU A 183 -9.04 -16.61 -10.18
CA GLU A 183 -8.63 -17.91 -9.65
C GLU A 183 -8.55 -17.88 -8.12
N ILE A 184 -7.99 -16.81 -7.54
CA ILE A 184 -7.94 -16.65 -6.07
C ILE A 184 -9.35 -16.60 -5.49
N TRP A 185 -10.28 -15.92 -6.14
CA TRP A 185 -11.68 -15.89 -5.74
C TRP A 185 -12.30 -17.29 -5.79
N ALA A 186 -12.03 -18.06 -6.85
CA ALA A 186 -12.52 -19.43 -7.01
C ALA A 186 -11.93 -20.38 -5.96
N GLU A 187 -10.64 -20.26 -5.65
CA GLU A 187 -10.01 -21.08 -4.60
C GLU A 187 -10.60 -20.77 -3.21
N LEU A 188 -10.77 -19.52 -2.85
CA LEU A 188 -11.39 -19.13 -1.59
C LEU A 188 -12.86 -19.63 -1.48
N ASP A 189 -13.61 -19.60 -2.58
CA ASP A 189 -14.96 -20.17 -2.63
C ASP A 189 -14.95 -21.68 -2.45
N LYS A 190 -13.98 -22.37 -3.06
CA LYS A 190 -13.81 -23.82 -2.97
C LYS A 190 -13.42 -24.29 -1.57
N VAL A 191 -12.59 -23.54 -0.83
CA VAL A 191 -12.26 -23.82 0.58
C VAL A 191 -13.53 -23.96 1.43
N GLY A 192 -14.57 -23.17 1.16
CA GLY A 192 -15.84 -23.25 1.88
C GLY A 192 -15.83 -22.49 3.21
N GLY A 193 -16.83 -22.78 4.05
CA GLY A 193 -16.94 -22.22 5.40
C GLY A 193 -16.85 -20.69 5.43
N PHE A 194 -16.05 -20.17 6.35
CA PHE A 194 -15.86 -18.72 6.55
C PHE A 194 -15.29 -18.01 5.30
N SER A 195 -14.31 -18.62 4.63
CA SER A 195 -13.68 -18.00 3.45
C SER A 195 -14.70 -17.82 2.33
N ARG A 196 -15.54 -18.83 2.05
CA ARG A 196 -16.65 -18.70 1.09
C ARG A 196 -17.64 -17.62 1.51
N ASP A 197 -18.03 -17.55 2.80
CA ASP A 197 -18.98 -16.53 3.27
C ASP A 197 -18.42 -15.13 3.05
N MET A 198 -17.14 -14.89 3.37
CA MET A 198 -16.51 -13.58 3.14
C MET A 198 -16.45 -13.21 1.67
N VAL A 199 -16.04 -14.14 0.80
CA VAL A 199 -16.00 -13.93 -0.65
C VAL A 199 -17.39 -13.66 -1.21
N THR A 200 -18.39 -14.41 -0.76
CA THR A 200 -19.80 -14.20 -1.16
C THR A 200 -20.30 -12.83 -0.73
N ARG A 201 -20.00 -12.41 0.51
CA ARG A 201 -20.34 -11.07 1.00
C ARG A 201 -19.68 -9.96 0.18
N LEU A 202 -18.41 -10.11 -0.15
CA LEU A 202 -17.69 -9.16 -1.01
C LEU A 202 -18.35 -9.07 -2.39
N LYS A 203 -18.60 -10.21 -3.02
CA LYS A 203 -19.23 -10.30 -4.35
C LYS A 203 -20.59 -9.60 -4.42
N TYR A 204 -21.41 -9.74 -3.40
CA TYR A 204 -22.76 -9.16 -3.35
C TYR A 204 -22.84 -7.86 -2.54
N ARG A 205 -21.69 -7.27 -2.16
CA ARG A 205 -21.59 -6.04 -1.35
C ARG A 205 -22.34 -6.11 -0.01
N ASN A 206 -22.50 -7.29 0.56
CA ASN A 206 -23.00 -7.50 1.91
C ASN A 206 -21.86 -7.41 2.94
N LEU A 207 -21.20 -6.27 2.94
CA LEU A 207 -19.97 -6.04 3.68
C LEU A 207 -20.22 -6.01 5.20
N LEU A 208 -19.18 -6.32 5.96
CA LEU A 208 -19.14 -6.04 7.39
C LEU A 208 -19.44 -4.56 7.63
N LYS A 209 -20.05 -4.27 8.78
CA LYS A 209 -20.42 -2.91 9.18
C LYS A 209 -19.48 -2.42 10.26
N VAL A 210 -18.93 -1.23 10.08
CA VAL A 210 -18.20 -0.56 11.15
C VAL A 210 -19.18 -0.17 12.25
N CYS A 211 -19.00 -0.74 13.42
CA CYS A 211 -19.85 -0.51 14.59
C CYS A 211 -19.22 0.40 15.63
N LEU A 212 -17.89 0.51 15.64
CA LEU A 212 -17.14 1.40 16.52
C LEU A 212 -15.96 1.97 15.77
N SER A 213 -15.70 3.26 15.94
CA SER A 213 -14.47 3.90 15.50
C SER A 213 -14.01 4.95 16.51
N ARG A 214 -12.71 5.20 16.60
CA ARG A 214 -12.10 6.22 17.46
C ARG A 214 -10.96 6.91 16.73
N ARG A 215 -10.85 8.21 16.95
CA ARG A 215 -9.70 9.00 16.53
C ARG A 215 -8.58 8.91 17.57
N LYS A 216 -7.35 9.08 17.13
CA LYS A 216 -6.20 9.11 18.05
C LYS A 216 -6.36 10.20 19.12
N GLU A 217 -6.94 11.34 18.75
CA GLU A 217 -7.17 12.49 19.62
C GLU A 217 -8.18 12.21 20.74
N ASP A 218 -9.08 11.24 20.52
CA ASP A 218 -10.13 10.86 21.47
C ASP A 218 -9.69 9.69 22.40
N MET A 219 -8.42 9.32 22.36
CA MET A 219 -7.86 8.20 23.13
C MET A 219 -6.78 8.65 24.11
N THR A 220 -6.67 7.94 25.23
CA THR A 220 -5.54 8.08 26.15
C THR A 220 -4.28 7.47 25.55
N GLN A 221 -3.12 7.89 26.05
CA GLN A 221 -1.84 7.32 25.61
C GLN A 221 -1.76 5.80 25.83
N GLU A 222 -2.30 5.28 26.93
CA GLU A 222 -2.36 3.84 27.22
C GLU A 222 -3.22 3.08 26.19
N GLN A 223 -4.36 3.63 25.80
CA GLN A 223 -5.23 3.06 24.76
C GLN A 223 -4.53 3.02 23.39
N VAL A 224 -3.80 4.09 23.04
CA VAL A 224 -3.02 4.14 21.80
C VAL A 224 -1.91 3.09 21.81
N GLU A 225 -1.18 2.92 22.89
CA GLU A 225 -0.10 1.92 23.03
C GLU A 225 -0.65 0.49 22.95
N ARG A 226 -1.78 0.21 23.61
CA ARG A 226 -2.45 -1.09 23.54
C ARG A 226 -2.91 -1.43 22.14
N LEU A 227 -3.52 -0.48 21.43
CA LEU A 227 -3.92 -0.68 20.04
C LEU A 227 -2.73 -0.82 19.10
N ALA A 228 -1.65 -0.06 19.32
CA ALA A 228 -0.41 -0.20 18.56
C ALA A 228 0.22 -1.58 18.76
N LYS A 229 0.17 -2.13 19.97
CA LYS A 229 0.63 -3.49 20.25
C LYS A 229 -0.21 -4.52 19.50
N ALA A 230 -1.54 -4.44 19.59
CA ALA A 230 -2.45 -5.31 18.85
C ALA A 230 -2.29 -5.16 17.31
N ALA A 231 -1.96 -3.97 16.81
CA ALA A 231 -1.68 -3.75 15.39
C ALA A 231 -0.44 -4.50 14.91
N ASN A 232 0.60 -4.57 15.76
CA ASN A 232 1.88 -5.20 15.44
C ASN A 232 1.91 -6.70 15.77
N ASN A 233 0.97 -7.19 16.59
CA ASN A 233 0.86 -8.59 16.98
C ASN A 233 -0.47 -9.18 16.49
N LEU A 234 -0.39 -9.93 15.40
CA LEU A 234 -1.56 -10.53 14.77
C LEU A 234 -2.29 -11.49 15.73
N ALA A 235 -1.58 -12.32 16.47
CA ALA A 235 -2.18 -13.29 17.39
C ALA A 235 -2.97 -12.57 18.50
N GLU A 236 -2.38 -11.56 19.13
CA GLU A 236 -3.03 -10.77 20.18
C GLU A 236 -4.28 -10.05 19.66
N ARG A 237 -4.22 -9.51 18.44
CA ARG A 237 -5.38 -8.90 17.80
C ARG A 237 -6.50 -9.92 17.56
N ARG A 238 -6.17 -11.16 17.15
CA ARG A 238 -7.14 -12.24 16.95
C ARG A 238 -7.80 -12.67 18.25
N GLU A 239 -7.04 -12.76 19.33
CA GLU A 239 -7.59 -13.06 20.65
C GLU A 239 -8.61 -12.00 21.10
N LEU A 240 -8.31 -10.71 20.90
CA LEU A 240 -9.24 -9.64 21.22
C LEU A 240 -10.52 -9.71 20.37
N GLU A 241 -10.41 -9.98 19.10
CA GLU A 241 -11.55 -10.11 18.18
C GLU A 241 -12.43 -11.31 18.54
N ASP A 242 -11.80 -12.44 18.85
CA ASP A 242 -12.51 -13.67 19.23
C ASP A 242 -13.17 -13.55 20.62
N ASP A 243 -12.57 -12.82 21.58
CA ASP A 243 -13.20 -12.53 22.88
C ASP A 243 -14.45 -11.63 22.68
N ILE A 244 -14.34 -10.59 21.83
CA ILE A 244 -15.49 -9.74 21.51
C ILE A 244 -16.59 -10.55 20.79
N ALA A 245 -16.22 -11.39 19.83
CA ALA A 245 -17.17 -12.24 19.10
C ALA A 245 -17.88 -13.22 20.04
N TYR A 246 -17.14 -13.91 20.90
CA TYR A 246 -17.68 -14.85 21.87
C TYR A 246 -18.71 -14.18 22.81
N ARG A 247 -18.35 -13.03 23.41
CA ARG A 247 -19.28 -12.28 24.28
C ARG A 247 -20.48 -11.71 23.51
N ALA A 248 -20.33 -11.47 22.21
CA ALA A 248 -21.43 -11.07 21.34
C ALA A 248 -22.26 -12.26 20.84
N GLY A 249 -21.91 -13.52 21.16
CA GLY A 249 -22.58 -14.72 20.65
C GLY A 249 -22.42 -14.92 19.16
N LEU A 250 -21.26 -14.52 18.63
CA LEU A 250 -20.87 -14.69 17.24
C LEU A 250 -19.76 -15.73 17.13
N GLU A 251 -19.67 -16.36 15.98
CA GLU A 251 -18.55 -17.23 15.67
C GLU A 251 -17.23 -16.42 15.50
N PRO A 252 -16.08 -17.01 15.81
CA PRO A 252 -14.79 -16.39 15.58
C PRO A 252 -14.59 -15.92 14.13
N GLY A 253 -14.05 -14.72 13.96
CA GLY A 253 -13.80 -14.10 12.64
C GLY A 253 -14.90 -13.13 12.18
N TYR A 254 -16.12 -13.17 12.75
CA TYR A 254 -17.20 -12.22 12.41
C TYR A 254 -17.13 -10.88 13.16
N VAL A 255 -16.11 -10.72 13.97
CA VAL A 255 -15.67 -9.42 14.48
C VAL A 255 -14.25 -9.19 13.99
N ALA A 256 -13.97 -8.02 13.48
CA ALA A 256 -12.63 -7.64 13.05
C ALA A 256 -12.27 -6.25 13.59
N ILE A 257 -11.03 -6.12 14.01
CA ILE A 257 -10.41 -4.86 14.43
C ILE A 257 -9.42 -4.46 13.36
N ASP A 258 -9.67 -3.31 12.73
CA ASP A 258 -8.71 -2.67 11.85
C ASP A 258 -8.08 -1.51 12.60
N VAL A 259 -6.82 -1.65 12.90
CA VAL A 259 -5.98 -0.55 13.35
C VAL A 259 -5.17 -0.18 12.12
N PRO A 260 -5.51 0.90 11.40
CA PRO A 260 -4.67 1.41 10.34
C PRO A 260 -3.32 1.63 10.99
N SER A 261 -2.34 0.80 10.68
CA SER A 261 -1.16 0.63 11.51
C SER A 261 -0.52 1.97 11.79
N VAL A 262 0.09 2.10 12.97
CA VAL A 262 1.02 3.19 13.30
C VAL A 262 2.08 3.32 12.19
N LYS A 263 2.41 2.23 11.47
CA LYS A 263 3.16 2.26 10.20
C LYS A 263 2.35 2.88 9.04
N LEU A 264 1.03 2.81 8.99
CA LEU A 264 0.22 3.57 8.02
C LEU A 264 0.04 5.03 8.45
N LEU A 265 -0.03 5.32 9.73
CA LEU A 265 0.07 6.69 10.27
C LEU A 265 1.51 7.23 10.23
N LEU A 266 2.52 6.35 10.22
CA LEU A 266 3.95 6.65 10.05
C LEU A 266 4.47 6.29 8.65
N SER A 267 3.77 5.43 7.87
CA SER A 267 4.08 5.12 6.48
C SER A 267 3.16 5.83 5.50
N GLU A 268 2.64 6.95 5.95
CA GLU A 268 2.53 8.05 5.02
C GLU A 268 3.90 8.74 4.80
N PRO A 269 5.03 8.01 4.79
CA PRO A 269 6.30 8.58 4.38
C PRO A 269 6.16 9.18 2.99
N ARG A 270 5.33 8.58 2.13
CA ARG A 270 5.06 9.11 0.80
C ARG A 270 4.21 10.38 0.80
N MET A 271 3.35 10.59 1.79
CA MET A 271 2.63 11.86 1.94
C MET A 271 3.46 12.94 2.65
N ALA A 272 4.29 12.53 3.60
CA ALA A 272 5.29 13.41 4.21
C ALA A 272 6.51 13.63 3.30
N GLN A 273 6.70 12.83 2.26
CA GLN A 273 7.74 12.99 1.25
C GLN A 273 7.41 14.16 0.30
N VAL A 274 7.40 15.33 0.87
CA VAL A 274 7.45 16.61 0.16
C VAL A 274 8.93 17.02 -0.08
N ASP A 275 9.86 16.10 0.13
CA ASP A 275 11.30 16.34 -0.03
C ASP A 275 11.70 16.22 -1.51
N VAL A 276 11.09 17.08 -2.31
CA VAL A 276 11.41 17.29 -3.72
C VAL A 276 12.32 18.50 -3.83
N LYS A 277 13.32 18.41 -4.68
CA LYS A 277 14.23 19.51 -4.97
C LYS A 277 13.68 20.31 -6.16
N ILE A 278 13.70 21.63 -6.02
CA ILE A 278 13.30 22.59 -7.06
C ILE A 278 14.55 23.26 -7.64
N LEU A 279 14.68 23.19 -8.95
CA LEU A 279 15.73 23.91 -9.68
C LEU A 279 15.19 25.31 -10.05
N GLY A 280 15.73 26.32 -9.38
CA GLY A 280 15.37 27.72 -9.64
C GLY A 280 15.97 28.26 -10.92
N ASP A 281 15.42 29.36 -11.43
CA ASP A 281 15.92 30.07 -12.65
C ASP A 281 17.35 30.60 -12.45
N ASP A 282 17.80 30.73 -11.21
CA ASP A 282 19.18 31.08 -10.85
C ASP A 282 20.15 29.88 -10.90
N GLY A 283 19.69 28.70 -11.35
CA GLY A 283 20.47 27.48 -11.42
C GLY A 283 20.71 26.80 -10.06
N LYS A 284 20.15 27.33 -8.97
CA LYS A 284 20.31 26.76 -7.63
C LYS A 284 19.17 25.81 -7.29
N THR A 285 19.53 24.71 -6.65
CA THR A 285 18.57 23.73 -6.13
C THR A 285 18.18 24.06 -4.69
N ARG A 286 16.89 24.05 -4.41
CA ARG A 286 16.30 24.28 -3.08
C ARG A 286 15.28 23.19 -2.77
N TRP A 287 15.08 22.89 -1.51
CA TRP A 287 13.97 21.98 -1.13
C TRP A 287 12.61 22.65 -1.33
N LEU A 288 11.60 21.88 -1.74
CA LEU A 288 10.24 22.39 -1.91
C LEU A 288 9.73 23.18 -0.69
N LYS A 289 10.05 22.72 0.54
CA LYS A 289 9.69 23.40 1.80
C LYS A 289 10.28 24.82 1.94
N GLU A 290 11.34 25.11 1.22
CA GLU A 290 12.00 26.44 1.22
C GLU A 290 11.41 27.34 0.15
N VAL A 291 10.72 26.76 -0.83
CA VAL A 291 10.16 27.48 -1.98
C VAL A 291 8.69 27.78 -1.78
N THR A 292 7.95 26.91 -1.09
CA THR A 292 6.49 27.05 -0.92
C THR A 292 6.02 26.62 0.48
N PRO A 293 5.05 27.36 1.08
CA PRO A 293 4.42 26.96 2.34
C PRO A 293 3.48 25.76 2.17
N MET A 294 3.10 25.40 0.95
CA MET A 294 2.23 24.26 0.65
C MET A 294 2.83 22.93 1.16
N ALA A 295 4.14 22.78 1.06
CA ALA A 295 4.85 21.61 1.55
C ALA A 295 4.59 21.37 3.05
N GLU A 296 4.65 22.41 3.86
CA GLU A 296 4.39 22.31 5.29
C GLU A 296 2.91 22.04 5.59
N ALA A 297 1.98 22.66 4.84
CA ALA A 297 0.55 22.41 4.96
C ALA A 297 0.20 20.97 4.63
N LEU A 298 0.82 20.37 3.60
CA LEU A 298 0.64 18.97 3.24
C LEU A 298 1.20 18.01 4.30
N ARG A 299 2.36 18.32 4.88
CA ARG A 299 2.92 17.53 6.00
C ARG A 299 2.02 17.51 7.23
N ARG A 300 1.36 18.62 7.53
CA ARG A 300 0.43 18.73 8.68
C ARG A 300 -0.93 18.09 8.42
N ARG A 301 -1.24 17.80 7.16
CA ARG A 301 -2.51 17.18 6.83
C ARG A 301 -2.53 15.73 7.27
N GLN A 302 -3.39 15.40 8.23
CA GLN A 302 -3.69 14.02 8.60
C GLN A 302 -4.67 13.43 7.60
N VAL A 303 -4.32 12.32 6.95
CA VAL A 303 -5.15 11.67 5.93
C VAL A 303 -6.18 10.75 6.56
N SER A 304 -5.80 10.00 7.58
CA SER A 304 -6.74 9.18 8.35
C SER A 304 -7.21 9.92 9.60
N GLN A 305 -8.52 10.07 9.72
CA GLN A 305 -9.11 10.65 10.91
C GLN A 305 -9.34 9.61 12.02
N GLU A 306 -9.47 8.33 11.65
CA GLU A 306 -9.80 7.26 12.58
C GLU A 306 -8.58 6.36 12.82
N ALA A 307 -8.26 6.14 14.08
CA ALA A 307 -7.12 5.30 14.47
C ALA A 307 -7.51 3.81 14.59
N VAL A 308 -8.80 3.51 14.77
CA VAL A 308 -9.30 2.16 14.87
C VAL A 308 -10.73 2.05 14.34
N TYR A 309 -10.99 0.92 13.69
CA TYR A 309 -12.34 0.48 13.31
C TYR A 309 -12.60 -0.89 13.92
N VAL A 310 -13.79 -1.06 14.52
CA VAL A 310 -14.32 -2.38 14.85
C VAL A 310 -15.50 -2.63 13.94
N MET A 311 -15.52 -3.79 13.31
CA MET A 311 -16.52 -4.14 12.32
C MET A 311 -17.10 -5.53 12.59
N THR A 312 -18.35 -5.72 12.21
CA THR A 312 -19.10 -6.97 12.39
C THR A 312 -20.15 -7.15 11.30
N THR A 313 -20.87 -8.26 11.34
CA THR A 313 -22.01 -8.53 10.46
C THR A 313 -23.20 -7.63 10.78
N SER A 314 -24.00 -7.34 9.75
CA SER A 314 -25.22 -6.53 9.89
C SER A 314 -26.18 -7.13 10.92
N GLY A 315 -26.77 -6.28 11.74
CA GLY A 315 -27.68 -6.65 12.83
C GLY A 315 -27.01 -6.86 14.19
N ASN A 316 -25.66 -6.92 14.24
CA ASN A 316 -24.89 -7.12 15.47
C ASN A 316 -24.14 -5.86 15.93
N GLU A 317 -24.28 -4.75 15.20
CA GLU A 317 -23.47 -3.56 15.36
C GLU A 317 -23.53 -3.00 16.78
N ARG A 318 -24.73 -2.85 17.33
CA ARG A 318 -24.92 -2.28 18.67
C ARG A 318 -24.28 -3.14 19.75
N ARG A 319 -24.56 -4.44 19.71
CA ARG A 319 -24.03 -5.40 20.70
C ARG A 319 -22.51 -5.49 20.68
N VAL A 320 -21.93 -5.59 19.48
CA VAL A 320 -20.47 -5.65 19.31
C VAL A 320 -19.83 -4.34 19.71
N SER A 321 -20.43 -3.19 19.38
CA SER A 321 -19.93 -1.88 19.78
C SER A 321 -19.86 -1.72 21.30
N GLU A 322 -20.91 -2.11 22.03
CA GLU A 322 -20.96 -2.01 23.50
C GLU A 322 -19.88 -2.91 24.17
N ILE A 323 -19.65 -4.11 23.63
CA ILE A 323 -18.62 -5.04 24.13
C ILE A 323 -17.22 -4.55 23.78
N ALA A 324 -17.01 -4.15 22.54
CA ALA A 324 -15.72 -3.64 22.07
C ALA A 324 -15.28 -2.37 22.83
N GLN A 325 -16.25 -1.48 23.14
CA GLN A 325 -15.99 -0.28 23.94
C GLN A 325 -15.40 -0.65 25.31
N LYS A 326 -15.96 -1.65 25.99
CA LYS A 326 -15.48 -2.11 27.29
C LYS A 326 -14.11 -2.79 27.21
N ILE A 327 -13.90 -3.63 26.20
CA ILE A 327 -12.66 -4.40 26.08
C ILE A 327 -11.50 -3.52 25.61
N LEU A 328 -11.73 -2.60 24.69
CA LEU A 328 -10.65 -1.85 24.05
C LEU A 328 -10.36 -0.51 24.76
N PHE A 329 -11.35 0.09 25.45
CA PHE A 329 -11.24 1.48 25.90
C PHE A 329 -11.58 1.70 27.39
N GLU A 330 -12.06 0.69 28.09
CA GLU A 330 -12.25 0.67 29.56
C GLU A 330 -11.20 -0.26 30.22
#